data_797c57f51102e72317ff09c77b52333f
#
_entry.id   797c57f51102e72317ff09c77b52333f
#
_cell.length_a   1.000
_cell.length_b   1.000
_cell.length_c   1.000
_cell.angle_alpha   90.00
_cell.angle_beta   90.00
_cell.angle_gamma   90.00
#
_symmetry.space_group_name_H-M   'P 1'
#
loop_
_entity.id
_entity.type
_entity.pdbx_description
1 polymer ?
#
loop_
_entity_poly.entity_id
_entity_poly.type
_entity_poly.pdbx_seq_one_letter_code
_entity_poly.pdbx_strand_id
1 'polypeptide(L)'
;MKILLVGEYNKAHFNIKKGLEELGHEAVVVANRDGFKKVDVDIEIKDHYTSFLLKKIRVFLYLVFKIDLLALSVKKQFKEKKKELSGFDIVQFINEAPFPFERKSHTQIFNWLCDWNDCPFYLLSCGLDYPSVKYAYDKKFRYDILTPYFENKGSKKDFSPALSYLSPEHIKLHKYLFSKIEGVIGNDLDYHLPLLNHPKYLGMIPHAINLDELKFEKLVVTGKVVIFHGINRYNYYKKGNDIF
;
A
#
# COMPACT_ATOMS: atom_id res chain seq x y z
N MET A 1 18.30 -15.12 -6.49
CA MET A 1 18.33 -13.68 -6.13
C MET A 1 17.73 -13.52 -4.75
N LYS A 2 18.18 -12.50 -4.04
CA LYS A 2 17.66 -12.12 -2.73
C LYS A 2 16.78 -10.85 -2.89
N ILE A 3 15.52 -10.92 -2.52
CA ILE A 3 14.52 -9.89 -2.82
C ILE A 3 13.91 -9.35 -1.53
N LEU A 4 13.93 -8.02 -1.35
CA LEU A 4 13.28 -7.34 -0.23
C LEU A 4 11.92 -6.77 -0.67
N LEU A 5 10.86 -7.18 0.01
CA LEU A 5 9.49 -6.71 -0.19
C LEU A 5 9.10 -5.79 0.97
N VAL A 6 8.91 -4.49 0.69
CA VAL A 6 8.67 -3.45 1.70
C VAL A 6 7.20 -3.06 1.76
N GLY A 7 6.58 -3.29 2.91
CA GLY A 7 5.15 -3.09 3.13
C GLY A 7 4.32 -4.34 2.84
N GLU A 8 3.09 -4.38 3.37
CA GLU A 8 2.15 -5.48 3.15
C GLU A 8 0.71 -4.96 3.13
N TYR A 9 -0.02 -5.32 2.08
CA TYR A 9 -1.46 -5.06 1.96
C TYR A 9 -2.18 -6.31 1.46
N ASN A 10 -3.15 -6.79 2.21
CA ASN A 10 -4.05 -7.88 1.79
C ASN A 10 -3.35 -9.18 1.33
N LYS A 11 -2.26 -9.56 1.95
CA LYS A 11 -1.39 -10.69 1.55
C LYS A 11 -0.69 -10.52 0.19
N ALA A 12 -0.59 -9.31 -0.36
CA ALA A 12 0.02 -9.10 -1.67
C ALA A 12 1.49 -9.52 -1.69
N HIS A 13 2.33 -8.91 -0.85
CA HIS A 13 3.74 -9.27 -0.76
C HIS A 13 3.96 -10.67 -0.16
N PHE A 14 3.12 -11.09 0.76
CA PHE A 14 3.15 -12.46 1.30
C PHE A 14 2.98 -13.52 0.21
N ASN A 15 2.02 -13.34 -0.70
CA ASN A 15 1.80 -14.29 -1.80
C ASN A 15 2.88 -14.17 -2.88
N ILE A 16 3.37 -12.96 -3.18
CA ILE A 16 4.50 -12.74 -4.08
C ILE A 16 5.74 -13.46 -3.52
N LYS A 17 6.02 -13.34 -2.21
CA LYS A 17 7.11 -14.05 -1.56
C LYS A 17 7.01 -15.55 -1.81
N LYS A 18 5.85 -16.17 -1.54
CA LYS A 18 5.65 -17.61 -1.77
C LYS A 18 5.97 -18.01 -3.21
N GLY A 19 5.45 -17.28 -4.20
CA GLY A 19 5.75 -17.57 -5.60
C GLY A 19 7.22 -17.39 -5.96
N LEU A 20 7.91 -16.40 -5.38
CA LEU A 20 9.34 -16.21 -5.58
C LEU A 20 10.17 -17.35 -4.96
N GLU A 21 9.78 -17.83 -3.78
CA GLU A 21 10.42 -18.97 -3.12
C GLU A 21 10.24 -20.28 -3.91
N GLU A 22 9.08 -20.52 -4.50
CA GLU A 22 8.82 -21.64 -5.42
C GLU A 22 9.70 -21.58 -6.68
N LEU A 23 10.05 -20.38 -7.13
CA LEU A 23 10.98 -20.15 -8.24
C LEU A 23 12.47 -20.22 -7.82
N GLY A 24 12.75 -20.57 -6.56
CA GLY A 24 14.11 -20.73 -6.04
C GLY A 24 14.80 -19.41 -5.67
N HIS A 25 14.05 -18.35 -5.39
CA HIS A 25 14.58 -17.08 -4.90
C HIS A 25 14.44 -17.00 -3.37
N GLU A 26 15.28 -16.19 -2.73
CA GLU A 26 15.11 -15.79 -1.33
C GLU A 26 14.28 -14.50 -1.28
N ALA A 27 13.15 -14.49 -0.60
CA ALA A 27 12.32 -13.30 -0.47
C ALA A 27 12.03 -12.99 1.00
N VAL A 28 12.20 -11.73 1.39
CA VAL A 28 12.01 -11.23 2.75
C VAL A 28 10.98 -10.11 2.74
N VAL A 29 9.93 -10.24 3.56
CA VAL A 29 8.90 -9.21 3.73
C VAL A 29 9.18 -8.41 4.99
N VAL A 30 9.36 -7.08 4.86
CA VAL A 30 9.42 -6.14 5.97
C VAL A 30 8.18 -5.26 6.00
N ALA A 31 7.34 -5.39 7.04
CA ALA A 31 6.10 -4.64 7.11
C ALA A 31 5.56 -4.56 8.56
N ASN A 32 4.53 -3.73 8.76
CA ASN A 32 3.61 -3.90 9.86
C ASN A 32 2.56 -4.96 9.47
N ARG A 33 2.01 -5.67 10.47
CA ARG A 33 1.07 -6.79 10.24
C ARG A 33 -0.32 -6.34 9.80
N ASP A 34 -0.46 -5.56 8.75
CA ASP A 34 -1.75 -5.10 8.16
C ASP A 34 -2.96 -5.12 9.15
N GLY A 35 -2.77 -4.53 10.34
CA GLY A 35 -3.79 -4.37 11.38
C GLY A 35 -4.41 -5.69 11.86
N PHE A 36 -5.72 -5.85 11.67
CA PHE A 36 -6.47 -7.01 12.15
C PHE A 36 -6.24 -8.29 11.34
N LYS A 37 -5.71 -8.19 10.13
CA LYS A 37 -5.50 -9.34 9.23
C LYS A 37 -4.33 -10.23 9.62
N LYS A 38 -3.43 -9.73 10.49
CA LYS A 38 -2.28 -10.46 11.06
C LYS A 38 -1.51 -11.29 10.03
N VAL A 39 -1.19 -10.68 8.90
CA VAL A 39 -0.35 -11.34 7.87
C VAL A 39 1.04 -11.58 8.45
N ASP A 40 1.57 -12.78 8.26
CA ASP A 40 2.92 -13.11 8.69
C ASP A 40 3.94 -12.39 7.82
N VAL A 41 4.94 -11.80 8.48
CA VAL A 41 6.03 -11.06 7.86
C VAL A 41 7.36 -11.48 8.50
N ASP A 42 8.44 -11.49 7.73
CA ASP A 42 9.75 -11.94 8.23
C ASP A 42 10.34 -10.90 9.19
N ILE A 43 10.20 -9.63 8.85
CA ILE A 43 10.71 -8.51 9.65
C ILE A 43 9.54 -7.62 10.05
N GLU A 44 9.08 -7.79 11.28
CA GLU A 44 7.97 -6.98 11.79
C GLU A 44 8.43 -5.58 12.22
N ILE A 45 7.74 -4.56 11.69
CA ILE A 45 7.83 -3.16 12.14
C ILE A 45 6.64 -2.87 13.04
N LYS A 46 6.88 -2.73 14.34
CA LYS A 46 5.83 -2.62 15.35
C LYS A 46 5.32 -1.18 15.52
N ASP A 47 4.00 -1.02 15.63
CA ASP A 47 3.39 0.21 16.16
C ASP A 47 3.25 0.08 17.69
N HIS A 48 4.08 0.80 18.43
CA HIS A 48 4.05 0.83 19.90
C HIS A 48 2.97 1.77 20.46
N TYR A 49 2.23 2.50 19.61
CA TYR A 49 1.25 3.51 20.03
C TYR A 49 -0.20 3.02 19.83
N THR A 50 -0.48 1.75 20.07
CA THR A 50 -1.79 1.13 19.81
C THR A 50 -2.83 1.39 20.89
N SER A 51 -2.43 1.65 22.14
CA SER A 51 -3.36 1.94 23.24
C SER A 51 -4.06 3.29 23.04
N PHE A 52 -5.26 3.42 23.59
CA PHE A 52 -6.09 4.63 23.47
C PHE A 52 -5.36 5.90 23.95
N LEU A 53 -4.67 5.82 25.08
CA LEU A 53 -3.93 6.95 25.65
C LEU A 53 -2.74 7.34 24.77
N LEU A 54 -1.94 6.36 24.34
CA LEU A 54 -0.78 6.60 23.47
C LEU A 54 -1.18 7.17 22.11
N LYS A 55 -2.32 6.73 21.55
CA LYS A 55 -2.87 7.33 20.32
C LYS A 55 -3.22 8.81 20.52
N LYS A 56 -3.85 9.18 21.65
CA LYS A 56 -4.15 10.60 21.96
C LYS A 56 -2.89 11.44 22.12
N ILE A 57 -1.88 10.92 22.83
CA ILE A 57 -0.58 11.61 23.00
C ILE A 57 0.07 11.81 21.64
N ARG A 58 0.09 10.78 20.78
CA ARG A 58 0.65 10.88 19.42
C ARG A 58 -0.03 11.95 18.58
N VAL A 59 -1.38 11.97 18.59
CA VAL A 59 -2.16 12.99 17.87
C VAL A 59 -1.87 14.39 18.43
N PHE A 60 -1.84 14.56 19.75
CA PHE A 60 -1.53 15.84 20.37
C PHE A 60 -0.14 16.35 19.97
N LEU A 61 0.89 15.54 20.10
CA LEU A 61 2.26 15.91 19.73
C LEU A 61 2.39 16.26 18.23
N TYR A 62 1.69 15.52 17.37
CA TYR A 62 1.66 15.83 15.95
C TYR A 62 0.95 17.18 15.65
N LEU A 63 -0.18 17.44 16.29
CA LEU A 63 -0.94 18.66 16.05
C LEU A 63 -0.19 19.90 16.54
N VAL A 64 0.40 19.86 17.75
CA VAL A 64 1.03 21.01 18.42
C VAL A 64 2.48 21.20 17.94
N PHE A 65 3.26 20.13 17.90
CA PHE A 65 4.72 20.21 17.66
C PHE A 65 5.14 19.66 16.30
N LYS A 66 4.21 19.12 15.51
CA LYS A 66 4.51 18.43 14.23
C LYS A 66 5.48 17.24 14.42
N ILE A 67 5.46 16.62 15.59
CA ILE A 67 6.28 15.43 15.90
C ILE A 67 5.45 14.18 15.64
N ASP A 68 5.84 13.38 14.65
CA ASP A 68 5.26 12.06 14.39
C ASP A 68 6.03 10.98 15.14
N LEU A 69 5.53 10.61 16.33
CA LEU A 69 6.15 9.58 17.17
C LEU A 69 6.22 8.21 16.48
N LEU A 70 5.22 7.87 15.64
CA LEU A 70 5.24 6.62 14.91
C LEU A 70 6.37 6.61 13.89
N ALA A 71 6.51 7.69 13.13
CA ALA A 71 7.61 7.84 12.19
C ALA A 71 8.98 7.73 12.88
N LEU A 72 9.15 8.34 14.05
CA LEU A 72 10.39 8.23 14.83
C LEU A 72 10.65 6.78 15.27
N SER A 73 9.63 6.10 15.80
CA SER A 73 9.73 4.69 16.21
C SER A 73 10.07 3.78 15.04
N VAL A 74 9.39 3.92 13.91
CA VAL A 74 9.65 3.11 12.71
C VAL A 74 11.07 3.36 12.18
N LYS A 75 11.50 4.61 12.08
CA LYS A 75 12.85 4.95 11.66
C LYS A 75 13.93 4.32 12.58
N LYS A 76 13.70 4.32 13.89
CA LYS A 76 14.59 3.65 14.84
C LYS A 76 14.67 2.16 14.55
N GLN A 77 13.51 1.49 14.37
CA GLN A 77 13.46 0.05 14.07
C GLN A 77 14.17 -0.29 12.75
N PHE A 78 14.02 0.52 11.69
CA PHE A 78 14.75 0.34 10.43
C PHE A 78 16.26 0.41 10.64
N LYS A 79 16.76 1.40 11.43
CA LYS A 79 18.18 1.50 11.72
C LYS A 79 18.73 0.32 12.52
N GLU A 80 17.97 -0.15 13.52
CA GLU A 80 18.34 -1.32 14.34
C GLU A 80 18.42 -2.60 13.50
N LYS A 81 17.57 -2.71 12.48
CA LYS A 81 17.48 -3.85 11.56
C LYS A 81 18.31 -3.68 10.28
N LYS A 82 19.23 -2.70 10.24
CA LYS A 82 20.04 -2.42 9.04
C LYS A 82 20.69 -3.67 8.45
N LYS A 83 21.27 -4.56 9.28
CA LYS A 83 21.93 -5.78 8.80
C LYS A 83 20.96 -6.74 8.09
N GLU A 84 19.74 -6.86 8.63
CA GLU A 84 18.67 -7.70 8.07
C GLU A 84 18.07 -7.10 6.78
N LEU A 85 18.21 -5.77 6.59
CA LEU A 85 17.65 -5.00 5.47
C LEU A 85 18.68 -4.62 4.41
N SER A 86 19.87 -5.24 4.44
CA SER A 86 21.00 -4.96 3.53
C SER A 86 21.35 -6.19 2.69
N GLY A 87 21.95 -5.95 1.52
CA GLY A 87 22.52 -7.00 0.65
C GLY A 87 21.47 -7.74 -0.18
N PHE A 88 20.42 -7.04 -0.60
CA PHE A 88 19.42 -7.55 -1.53
C PHE A 88 19.79 -7.22 -2.98
N ASP A 89 19.39 -8.11 -3.89
CA ASP A 89 19.57 -7.93 -5.34
C ASP A 89 18.46 -7.07 -5.95
N ILE A 90 17.27 -7.04 -5.30
CA ILE A 90 16.09 -6.28 -5.72
C ILE A 90 15.35 -5.80 -4.47
N VAL A 91 14.84 -4.57 -4.51
CA VAL A 91 13.91 -4.04 -3.51
C VAL A 91 12.59 -3.63 -4.19
N GLN A 92 11.46 -4.13 -3.68
CA GLN A 92 10.13 -3.72 -4.15
C GLN A 92 9.31 -3.13 -3.01
N PHE A 93 8.77 -1.94 -3.23
CA PHE A 93 7.79 -1.32 -2.33
C PHE A 93 6.37 -1.67 -2.78
N ILE A 94 5.49 -1.98 -1.82
CA ILE A 94 4.08 -2.27 -2.11
C ILE A 94 3.28 -1.03 -2.51
N ASN A 95 3.76 0.15 -2.11
CA ASN A 95 3.11 1.44 -2.31
C ASN A 95 4.12 2.57 -2.09
N GLU A 96 3.80 3.78 -2.55
CA GLU A 96 4.61 4.98 -2.29
C GLU A 96 4.77 5.31 -0.80
N ALA A 97 3.77 4.94 0.01
CA ALA A 97 3.74 5.18 1.45
C ALA A 97 3.28 3.93 2.21
N PRO A 98 4.13 2.88 2.30
CA PRO A 98 3.75 1.57 2.85
C PRO A 98 3.44 1.57 4.35
N PHE A 99 3.71 2.66 5.06
CA PHE A 99 3.48 2.77 6.50
C PHE A 99 2.59 3.97 6.86
N PRO A 100 1.79 3.93 7.94
CA PRO A 100 0.79 4.97 8.27
C PRO A 100 1.37 6.15 9.06
N PHE A 101 2.38 6.84 8.50
CA PHE A 101 2.99 8.03 9.09
C PHE A 101 3.26 9.13 8.05
N GLU A 102 3.91 10.24 8.46
CA GLU A 102 4.18 11.39 7.61
C GLU A 102 5.01 11.06 6.36
N ARG A 103 4.74 11.74 5.25
CA ARG A 103 5.35 11.46 3.93
C ARG A 103 6.86 11.67 3.88
N LYS A 104 7.37 12.67 4.57
CA LYS A 104 8.82 12.96 4.66
C LYS A 104 9.65 11.78 5.19
N SER A 105 9.11 11.04 6.14
CA SER A 105 9.81 9.90 6.73
C SER A 105 9.89 8.71 5.78
N HIS A 106 8.95 8.55 4.83
CA HIS A 106 9.06 7.56 3.75
C HIS A 106 10.25 7.84 2.85
N THR A 107 10.46 9.10 2.45
CA THR A 107 11.64 9.50 1.67
C THR A 107 12.95 9.11 2.39
N GLN A 108 12.99 9.32 3.70
CA GLN A 108 14.18 9.00 4.48
C GLN A 108 14.45 7.49 4.57
N ILE A 109 13.41 6.68 4.80
CA ILE A 109 13.53 5.21 4.82
C ILE A 109 13.95 4.69 3.45
N PHE A 110 13.34 5.22 2.38
CA PHE A 110 13.71 4.88 1.01
C PHE A 110 15.21 5.13 0.76
N ASN A 111 15.72 6.30 1.14
CA ASN A 111 17.15 6.62 0.99
C ASN A 111 18.05 5.66 1.74
N TRP A 112 17.69 5.32 2.99
CA TRP A 112 18.48 4.34 3.75
C TRP A 112 18.51 2.97 3.06
N LEU A 113 17.40 2.52 2.51
CA LEU A 113 17.35 1.26 1.77
C LEU A 113 18.19 1.36 0.49
N CYS A 114 18.18 2.49 -0.23
CA CYS A 114 19.09 2.72 -1.36
C CYS A 114 20.57 2.69 -0.93
N ASP A 115 20.91 3.36 0.17
CA ASP A 115 22.28 3.39 0.70
C ASP A 115 22.77 2.01 1.20
N TRP A 116 21.85 1.15 1.60
CA TRP A 116 22.16 -0.18 2.14
C TRP A 116 22.14 -1.29 1.08
N ASN A 117 21.53 -1.02 -0.07
CA ASN A 117 21.37 -1.98 -1.16
C ASN A 117 21.69 -1.29 -2.50
N ASP A 118 22.83 -1.64 -3.09
CA ASP A 118 23.22 -1.18 -4.42
C ASP A 118 22.52 -2.05 -5.49
N CYS A 119 21.20 -1.85 -5.64
CA CYS A 119 20.37 -2.67 -6.49
C CYS A 119 19.18 -1.87 -7.08
N PRO A 120 18.50 -2.41 -8.10
CA PRO A 120 17.29 -1.77 -8.64
C PRO A 120 16.12 -1.80 -7.66
N PHE A 121 15.35 -0.70 -7.67
CA PHE A 121 14.16 -0.49 -6.87
C PHE A 121 12.92 -0.46 -7.74
N TYR A 122 11.88 -1.15 -7.30
CA TYR A 122 10.58 -1.24 -7.99
C TYR A 122 9.44 -0.82 -7.07
N LEU A 123 8.33 -0.42 -7.70
CA LEU A 123 7.08 -0.11 -7.00
C LEU A 123 5.98 -1.05 -7.50
N LEU A 124 5.28 -1.68 -6.57
CA LEU A 124 3.98 -2.29 -6.84
C LEU A 124 2.91 -1.23 -6.52
N SER A 125 2.15 -0.82 -7.52
CA SER A 125 1.03 0.10 -7.31
C SER A 125 -0.15 -0.69 -6.72
N CYS A 126 -0.27 -0.68 -5.39
CA CYS A 126 -1.27 -1.41 -4.61
C CYS A 126 -1.80 -0.53 -3.46
N GLY A 127 -3.08 -0.54 -3.21
CA GLY A 127 -3.72 0.40 -2.31
C GLY A 127 -3.93 1.75 -3.00
N LEU A 128 -4.05 2.85 -2.28
CA LEU A 128 -4.13 4.18 -2.90
C LEU A 128 -2.73 4.73 -3.19
N ASP A 129 -2.55 5.36 -4.35
CA ASP A 129 -1.35 6.06 -4.75
C ASP A 129 -1.68 7.41 -5.45
N TYR A 130 -0.68 8.23 -5.73
CA TYR A 130 -0.90 9.51 -6.38
C TYR A 130 -1.48 9.36 -7.80
N PRO A 131 -0.95 8.48 -8.69
CA PRO A 131 -1.48 8.35 -10.04
C PRO A 131 -2.95 7.95 -10.08
N SER A 132 -3.36 6.95 -9.31
CA SER A 132 -4.74 6.46 -9.30
C SER A 132 -5.71 7.51 -8.74
N VAL A 133 -5.36 8.15 -7.61
CA VAL A 133 -6.21 9.19 -7.01
C VAL A 133 -6.28 10.45 -7.89
N LYS A 134 -5.18 10.83 -8.53
CA LYS A 134 -5.16 11.96 -9.47
C LYS A 134 -6.04 11.68 -10.69
N TYR A 135 -5.97 10.45 -11.24
CA TYR A 135 -6.77 10.03 -12.37
C TYR A 135 -8.27 10.02 -12.04
N ALA A 136 -8.63 9.54 -10.84
CA ALA A 136 -9.99 9.63 -10.33
C ALA A 136 -10.45 11.08 -10.11
N TYR A 137 -9.59 11.91 -9.50
CA TYR A 137 -9.89 13.32 -9.26
C TYR A 137 -10.10 14.11 -10.56
N ASP A 138 -9.37 13.77 -11.62
CA ASP A 138 -9.52 14.32 -12.97
C ASP A 138 -10.74 13.75 -13.72
N LYS A 139 -11.56 12.90 -13.06
CA LYS A 139 -12.77 12.25 -13.62
C LYS A 139 -12.49 11.43 -14.90
N LYS A 140 -11.34 10.75 -14.95
CA LYS A 140 -10.94 9.93 -16.10
C LYS A 140 -11.45 8.50 -16.03
N PHE A 141 -11.86 8.02 -14.86
CA PHE A 141 -12.62 6.79 -14.73
C PHE A 141 -14.11 7.03 -14.98
N ARG A 142 -14.81 6.01 -15.45
CA ARG A 142 -16.28 6.04 -15.56
C ARG A 142 -16.91 6.05 -14.16
N TYR A 143 -16.40 5.20 -13.24
CA TYR A 143 -16.77 5.12 -11.83
C TYR A 143 -15.50 4.92 -11.01
N ASP A 144 -15.41 5.58 -9.89
CA ASP A 144 -14.26 5.48 -9.00
C ASP A 144 -14.61 5.83 -7.55
N ILE A 145 -13.60 5.73 -6.67
CA ILE A 145 -13.75 6.01 -5.24
C ILE A 145 -14.13 7.46 -4.92
N LEU A 146 -13.97 8.40 -5.85
CA LEU A 146 -14.31 9.82 -5.69
C LEU A 146 -15.61 10.20 -6.40
N THR A 147 -16.24 9.31 -7.17
CA THR A 147 -17.55 9.57 -7.80
C THR A 147 -18.58 10.07 -6.77
N PRO A 148 -18.79 9.42 -5.61
CA PRO A 148 -19.72 9.94 -4.60
C PRO A 148 -19.31 11.28 -4.00
N TYR A 149 -17.99 11.58 -3.93
CA TYR A 149 -17.50 12.88 -3.49
C TYR A 149 -17.96 14.01 -4.43
N PHE A 150 -17.83 13.81 -5.73
CA PHE A 150 -18.28 14.79 -6.73
C PHE A 150 -19.80 14.91 -6.82
N GLU A 151 -20.53 13.89 -6.43
CA GLU A 151 -21.99 13.86 -6.33
C GLU A 151 -22.51 14.45 -4.99
N ASN A 152 -21.60 14.99 -4.15
CA ASN A 152 -21.92 15.51 -2.81
C ASN A 152 -22.55 14.46 -1.87
N LYS A 153 -22.25 13.17 -2.07
CA LYS A 153 -22.63 12.09 -1.19
C LYS A 153 -21.59 11.93 -0.09
N GLY A 154 -22.01 11.69 1.14
CA GLY A 154 -21.12 11.58 2.27
C GLY A 154 -20.49 12.89 2.73
N SER A 155 -19.56 12.83 3.67
CA SER A 155 -18.82 13.97 4.21
C SER A 155 -17.42 14.06 3.62
N LYS A 156 -16.80 15.24 3.61
CA LYS A 156 -15.38 15.41 3.22
C LYS A 156 -14.44 14.48 4.01
N LYS A 157 -14.81 14.11 5.24
CA LYS A 157 -14.04 13.21 6.09
C LYS A 157 -13.97 11.79 5.51
N ASP A 158 -15.01 11.33 4.83
CA ASP A 158 -15.05 9.99 4.23
C ASP A 158 -14.06 9.85 3.08
N PHE A 159 -13.78 10.94 2.37
CA PHE A 159 -12.86 10.98 1.24
C PHE A 159 -11.47 11.52 1.57
N SER A 160 -11.27 12.09 2.76
CA SER A 160 -9.99 12.69 3.16
C SER A 160 -8.80 11.71 3.09
N PRO A 161 -8.92 10.41 3.36
CA PRO A 161 -7.83 9.47 3.16
C PRO A 161 -7.36 9.39 1.70
N ALA A 162 -8.30 9.34 0.74
CA ALA A 162 -7.96 9.34 -0.68
C ALA A 162 -7.40 10.70 -1.12
N LEU A 163 -8.09 11.80 -0.78
CA LEU A 163 -7.66 13.15 -1.15
C LEU A 163 -6.29 13.53 -0.56
N SER A 164 -5.84 12.89 0.53
CA SER A 164 -4.51 13.13 1.10
C SER A 164 -3.36 12.78 0.16
N TYR A 165 -3.62 11.91 -0.83
CA TYR A 165 -2.65 11.58 -1.88
C TYR A 165 -2.43 12.71 -2.88
N LEU A 166 -3.32 13.70 -2.92
CA LEU A 166 -3.17 14.91 -3.72
C LEU A 166 -2.50 16.06 -2.94
N SER A 167 -2.08 15.84 -1.69
CA SER A 167 -1.38 16.86 -0.91
C SER A 167 0.00 17.19 -1.51
N PRO A 168 0.50 18.44 -1.33
CA PRO A 168 1.83 18.81 -1.79
C PRO A 168 2.94 17.88 -1.29
N GLU A 169 2.83 17.42 -0.03
CA GLU A 169 3.79 16.50 0.58
C GLU A 169 3.79 15.13 -0.12
N HIS A 170 2.61 14.61 -0.47
CA HIS A 170 2.52 13.34 -1.17
C HIS A 170 2.99 13.46 -2.63
N ILE A 171 2.61 14.53 -3.32
CA ILE A 171 3.10 14.81 -4.68
C ILE A 171 4.64 14.90 -4.70
N LYS A 172 5.24 15.51 -3.68
CA LYS A 172 6.70 15.56 -3.54
C LYS A 172 7.31 14.17 -3.34
N LEU A 173 6.70 13.34 -2.49
CA LEU A 173 7.11 11.95 -2.28
C LEU A 173 7.02 11.15 -3.59
N HIS A 174 5.87 11.21 -4.28
CA HIS A 174 5.66 10.55 -5.56
C HIS A 174 6.76 10.91 -6.57
N LYS A 175 6.95 12.20 -6.84
CA LYS A 175 7.97 12.67 -7.78
C LYS A 175 9.37 12.18 -7.41
N TYR A 176 9.67 12.18 -6.12
CA TYR A 176 10.96 11.73 -5.62
C TYR A 176 11.16 10.21 -5.87
N LEU A 177 10.19 9.38 -5.46
CA LEU A 177 10.26 7.93 -5.67
C LEU A 177 10.34 7.58 -7.15
N PHE A 178 9.50 8.18 -7.98
CA PHE A 178 9.49 7.95 -9.42
C PHE A 178 10.77 8.41 -10.14
N SER A 179 11.53 9.33 -9.55
CA SER A 179 12.86 9.68 -10.07
C SER A 179 13.92 8.61 -9.77
N LYS A 180 13.69 7.73 -8.78
CA LYS A 180 14.67 6.78 -8.25
C LYS A 180 14.38 5.32 -8.60
N ILE A 181 13.12 4.92 -8.72
CA ILE A 181 12.76 3.54 -9.08
C ILE A 181 13.08 3.24 -10.55
N GLU A 182 13.35 1.97 -10.84
CA GLU A 182 13.53 1.48 -12.22
C GLU A 182 12.21 1.20 -12.92
N GLY A 183 11.19 0.78 -12.17
CA GLY A 183 9.88 0.48 -12.73
C GLY A 183 8.75 0.42 -11.72
N VAL A 184 7.52 0.51 -12.25
CA VAL A 184 6.28 0.37 -11.49
C VAL A 184 5.36 -0.64 -12.15
N ILE A 185 4.77 -1.52 -11.34
CA ILE A 185 3.83 -2.56 -11.73
C ILE A 185 2.45 -2.19 -11.18
N GLY A 186 1.41 -2.19 -12.01
CA GLY A 186 0.03 -2.04 -11.57
C GLY A 186 -0.55 -3.41 -11.17
N ASN A 187 -1.20 -3.50 -10.02
CA ASN A 187 -1.80 -4.76 -9.60
C ASN A 187 -3.30 -4.88 -9.91
N ASP A 188 -3.92 -3.84 -10.43
CA ASP A 188 -5.34 -3.76 -10.78
C ASP A 188 -5.55 -2.71 -11.86
N LEU A 189 -6.75 -2.66 -12.47
CA LEU A 189 -7.14 -1.69 -13.49
C LEU A 189 -7.08 -0.24 -12.98
N ASP A 190 -7.38 -0.02 -11.71
CA ASP A 190 -7.30 1.30 -11.05
C ASP A 190 -5.87 1.88 -11.04
N TYR A 191 -4.85 1.04 -11.17
CA TYR A 191 -3.44 1.43 -11.26
C TYR A 191 -2.89 1.32 -12.68
N HIS A 192 -3.42 0.36 -13.46
CA HIS A 192 -3.04 0.16 -14.86
C HIS A 192 -3.35 1.38 -15.71
N LEU A 193 -4.62 1.83 -15.70
CA LEU A 193 -5.06 2.92 -16.56
C LEU A 193 -4.32 4.24 -16.34
N PRO A 194 -4.07 4.68 -15.08
CA PRO A 194 -3.28 5.90 -14.82
C PRO A 194 -1.82 5.82 -15.26
N LEU A 195 -1.25 4.61 -15.33
CA LEU A 195 0.16 4.39 -15.61
C LEU A 195 0.47 4.03 -17.07
N LEU A 196 -0.54 3.77 -17.91
CA LEU A 196 -0.38 3.24 -19.29
C LEU A 196 0.69 3.96 -20.13
N ASN A 197 0.79 5.29 -20.00
CA ASN A 197 1.74 6.09 -20.77
C ASN A 197 2.96 6.53 -19.94
N HIS A 198 3.15 5.96 -18.75
CA HIS A 198 4.30 6.32 -17.95
C HIS A 198 5.55 5.53 -18.40
N PRO A 199 6.71 6.17 -18.64
CA PRO A 199 7.90 5.50 -19.19
C PRO A 199 8.47 4.38 -18.31
N LYS A 200 8.21 4.42 -17.02
CA LYS A 200 8.63 3.37 -16.06
C LYS A 200 7.56 2.32 -15.80
N TYR A 201 6.43 2.34 -16.51
CA TYR A 201 5.39 1.36 -16.33
C TYR A 201 5.76 0.03 -16.99
N LEU A 202 5.81 -1.03 -16.19
CA LEU A 202 6.20 -2.38 -16.64
C LEU A 202 5.02 -3.27 -17.05
N GLY A 203 3.80 -2.83 -16.79
CA GLY A 203 2.59 -3.60 -17.08
C GLY A 203 1.75 -3.92 -15.85
N MET A 204 0.64 -4.60 -16.08
CA MET A 204 -0.27 -5.04 -15.01
C MET A 204 0.01 -6.51 -14.67
N ILE A 205 0.26 -6.78 -13.39
CA ILE A 205 0.30 -8.11 -12.82
C ILE A 205 -0.81 -8.17 -11.76
N PRO A 206 -1.85 -8.99 -11.97
CA PRO A 206 -2.94 -9.12 -11.02
C PRO A 206 -2.46 -9.52 -9.63
N HIS A 207 -3.30 -9.22 -8.63
CA HIS A 207 -3.00 -9.55 -7.24
C HIS A 207 -2.69 -11.03 -7.07
N ALA A 208 -1.50 -11.34 -6.56
CA ALA A 208 -1.07 -12.72 -6.34
C ALA A 208 -1.98 -13.41 -5.30
N ILE A 209 -2.45 -14.60 -5.62
CA ILE A 209 -3.26 -15.44 -4.75
C ILE A 209 -2.65 -16.85 -4.67
N ASN A 210 -2.74 -17.46 -3.50
CA ASN A 210 -2.34 -18.85 -3.34
C ASN A 210 -3.49 -19.77 -3.76
N LEU A 211 -3.32 -20.47 -4.87
CA LEU A 211 -4.33 -21.40 -5.40
C LEU A 211 -4.46 -22.67 -4.59
N ASP A 212 -3.43 -23.09 -3.85
CA ASP A 212 -3.49 -24.28 -3.00
C ASP A 212 -4.46 -24.12 -1.82
N GLU A 213 -4.71 -22.87 -1.41
CA GLU A 213 -5.69 -22.54 -0.36
C GLU A 213 -7.14 -22.45 -0.89
N LEU A 214 -7.34 -22.54 -2.22
CA LEU A 214 -8.63 -22.34 -2.87
C LEU A 214 -9.08 -23.62 -3.54
N LYS A 215 -10.23 -24.15 -3.12
CA LYS A 215 -10.91 -25.25 -3.82
C LYS A 215 -11.98 -24.69 -4.74
N PHE A 216 -11.93 -25.07 -6.00
CA PHE A 216 -13.02 -24.75 -6.92
C PHE A 216 -14.22 -25.64 -6.58
N GLU A 217 -15.33 -25.00 -6.22
CA GLU A 217 -16.61 -25.67 -6.09
C GLU A 217 -17.60 -25.08 -7.11
N LYS A 218 -18.19 -25.96 -7.91
CA LYS A 218 -19.22 -25.52 -8.86
C LYS A 218 -20.46 -25.05 -8.09
N LEU A 219 -20.75 -23.77 -8.17
CA LEU A 219 -21.95 -23.23 -7.57
C LEU A 219 -23.19 -23.73 -8.34
N VAL A 220 -24.04 -24.49 -7.68
CA VAL A 220 -25.36 -24.88 -8.22
C VAL A 220 -26.41 -23.98 -7.58
N VAL A 221 -26.88 -23.01 -8.36
CA VAL A 221 -27.97 -22.12 -7.92
C VAL A 221 -29.29 -22.78 -8.21
N THR A 222 -29.98 -23.26 -7.16
CA THR A 222 -31.33 -23.80 -7.24
C THR A 222 -32.28 -22.88 -6.49
N GLY A 223 -33.21 -22.23 -7.20
CA GLY A 223 -34.22 -21.37 -6.58
C GLY A 223 -33.83 -19.89 -6.51
N LYS A 224 -33.71 -19.31 -5.32
CA LYS A 224 -33.46 -17.86 -5.16
C LYS A 224 -32.06 -17.46 -5.58
N VAL A 225 -31.92 -16.34 -6.31
CA VAL A 225 -30.64 -15.71 -6.58
C VAL A 225 -30.10 -15.13 -5.28
N VAL A 226 -28.90 -15.52 -4.90
CA VAL A 226 -28.19 -14.99 -3.74
C VAL A 226 -27.12 -14.01 -4.22
N ILE A 227 -27.22 -12.75 -3.80
CA ILE A 227 -26.21 -11.74 -4.08
C ILE A 227 -25.41 -11.49 -2.81
N PHE A 228 -24.09 -11.72 -2.87
CA PHE A 228 -23.18 -11.41 -1.79
C PHE A 228 -22.45 -10.09 -2.07
N HIS A 229 -22.55 -9.14 -1.14
CA HIS A 229 -21.81 -7.87 -1.20
C HIS A 229 -21.00 -7.68 0.07
N GLY A 230 -19.69 -7.97 -0.05
CA GLY A 230 -18.75 -7.86 1.07
C GLY A 230 -18.25 -6.44 1.26
N ILE A 231 -18.57 -5.83 2.39
CA ILE A 231 -18.14 -4.46 2.71
C ILE A 231 -17.43 -4.36 4.05
N ASN A 232 -16.58 -3.33 4.13
CA ASN A 232 -16.05 -2.82 5.38
C ASN A 232 -16.74 -1.48 5.68
N ARG A 233 -17.18 -1.24 6.91
CA ARG A 233 -17.86 -0.02 7.34
C ARG A 233 -17.14 1.28 6.93
N TYR A 234 -15.80 1.26 6.91
CA TYR A 234 -14.98 2.41 6.51
C TYR A 234 -14.90 2.63 5.00
N ASN A 235 -15.40 1.69 4.21
CA ASN A 235 -15.37 1.72 2.76
C ASN A 235 -16.78 1.83 2.13
N TYR A 236 -17.75 2.34 2.88
CA TYR A 236 -19.16 2.40 2.45
C TYR A 236 -19.30 2.94 1.02
N TYR A 237 -18.89 4.17 0.79
CA TYR A 237 -18.95 4.78 -0.55
C TYR A 237 -17.97 4.16 -1.55
N LYS A 238 -16.75 3.78 -1.11
CA LYS A 238 -15.74 3.17 -1.99
C LYS A 238 -16.14 1.82 -2.57
N LYS A 239 -17.09 1.15 -1.94
CA LYS A 239 -17.60 -0.16 -2.37
C LYS A 239 -19.00 -0.08 -2.99
N GLY A 240 -19.49 1.11 -3.25
CA GLY A 240 -20.78 1.33 -3.93
C GLY A 240 -22.01 0.94 -3.12
N ASN A 241 -21.89 0.90 -1.77
CA ASN A 241 -23.06 0.55 -0.94
C ASN A 241 -24.19 1.56 -1.00
N ASP A 242 -23.90 2.78 -1.41
CA ASP A 242 -24.91 3.81 -1.65
C ASP A 242 -25.69 3.59 -2.94
N ILE A 243 -25.21 2.66 -3.78
CA ILE A 243 -25.85 2.29 -5.07
C ILE A 243 -26.59 0.95 -4.93
N PHE A 244 -26.17 0.09 -4.00
CA PHE A 244 -26.67 -1.28 -3.79
C PHE A 244 -27.90 -1.29 -2.89
#